data_6636387fd387596c4de2cd193c15ed1a
#
_entry.id   6636387fd387596c4de2cd193c15ed1a
#
_cell.length_a   1.000
_cell.length_b   1.000
_cell.length_c   1.000
_cell.angle_alpha   90.00
_cell.angle_beta   90.00
_cell.angle_gamma   90.00
#
_symmetry.space_group_name_H-M   'P 1'
#
loop_
_entity.id
_entity.type
_entity.pdbx_description
1 polymer ?
#
loop_
_entity_poly.entity_id
_entity_poly.type
_entity_poly.pdbx_seq_one_letter_code
_entity_poly.pdbx_strand_id
1 'polypeptide(L)'
;MAAQNLSEYLEQFCDWHDGHKRGTLGEEERASYMEARRDVCQVLLMGQRLAIEPGASMRGALRVARAFQVEFGLPTGSVSAITHDISTSGLSALMAESPPTGTVMWMRLKIGGGVVIVGRCQVVKILPKQGSIQMGVAFEGLPIDAREKIETVVCDVVASEIRATLRQRHAVAG
;
A
#
# COMPACT_ATOMS: atom_id res chain seq x y z
N MET A 1 -21.45 -25.04 -6.05
CA MET A 1 -20.15 -24.63 -5.47
C MET A 1 -20.29 -24.72 -3.97
N ALA A 2 -19.50 -25.56 -3.29
CA ALA A 2 -19.48 -25.61 -1.82
C ALA A 2 -19.02 -24.23 -1.32
N ALA A 3 -19.70 -23.71 -0.30
CA ALA A 3 -19.32 -22.48 0.37
C ALA A 3 -17.93 -22.70 0.99
N GLN A 4 -16.91 -22.23 0.33
CA GLN A 4 -15.55 -22.22 0.86
C GLN A 4 -15.57 -21.39 2.13
N ASN A 5 -15.06 -21.92 3.24
CA ASN A 5 -14.96 -21.16 4.48
C ASN A 5 -14.09 -19.93 4.21
N LEU A 6 -14.53 -18.75 4.67
CA LEU A 6 -13.78 -17.50 4.48
C LEU A 6 -12.32 -17.63 4.95
N SER A 7 -12.07 -18.37 6.02
CA SER A 7 -10.71 -18.61 6.52
C SER A 7 -9.86 -19.36 5.51
N GLU A 8 -10.38 -20.42 4.88
CA GLU A 8 -9.69 -21.19 3.84
C GLU A 8 -9.39 -20.34 2.62
N TYR A 9 -10.33 -19.48 2.21
CA TYR A 9 -10.12 -18.56 1.09
C TYR A 9 -9.00 -17.56 1.38
N LEU A 10 -8.95 -17.01 2.60
CA LEU A 10 -7.91 -16.06 3.01
C LEU A 10 -6.53 -16.73 3.16
N GLU A 11 -6.48 -17.96 3.65
CA GLU A 11 -5.25 -18.78 3.68
C GLU A 11 -4.75 -19.03 2.26
N GLN A 12 -5.62 -19.46 1.37
CA GLN A 12 -5.29 -19.71 -0.04
C GLN A 12 -4.78 -18.43 -0.74
N PHE A 13 -5.40 -17.27 -0.48
CA PHE A 13 -4.89 -15.98 -0.98
C PHE A 13 -3.47 -15.72 -0.51
N CYS A 14 -3.16 -15.97 0.76
CA CYS A 14 -1.82 -15.79 1.31
C CYS A 14 -0.80 -16.72 0.65
N ASP A 15 -1.16 -17.98 0.39
CA ASP A 15 -0.27 -18.96 -0.25
C ASP A 15 0.00 -18.62 -1.72
N TRP A 16 -1.02 -18.20 -2.45
CA TRP A 16 -0.87 -17.70 -3.81
C TRP A 16 -0.02 -16.43 -3.86
N HIS A 17 -0.17 -15.52 -2.89
CA HIS A 17 0.66 -14.32 -2.83
C HIS A 17 2.14 -14.67 -2.67
N ASP A 18 2.48 -15.60 -1.79
CA ASP A 18 3.85 -16.07 -1.63
C ASP A 18 4.36 -16.81 -2.88
N GLY A 19 3.52 -17.61 -3.52
CA GLY A 19 3.85 -18.28 -4.79
C GLY A 19 4.10 -17.26 -5.91
N HIS A 20 3.28 -16.22 -5.99
CA HIS A 20 3.46 -15.13 -6.96
C HIS A 20 4.81 -14.43 -6.77
N LYS A 21 5.19 -14.09 -5.54
CA LYS A 21 6.47 -13.46 -5.22
C LYS A 21 7.67 -14.33 -5.57
N ARG A 22 7.55 -15.65 -5.39
CA ARG A 22 8.58 -16.62 -5.75
C ARG A 22 8.58 -16.97 -7.24
N GLY A 23 7.57 -16.56 -8.01
CA GLY A 23 7.42 -16.93 -9.42
C GLY A 23 7.09 -18.41 -9.63
N THR A 24 6.45 -19.07 -8.64
CA THR A 24 6.16 -20.52 -8.65
C THR A 24 4.73 -20.87 -9.06
N LEU A 25 3.85 -19.86 -9.26
CA LEU A 25 2.48 -20.12 -9.67
C LEU A 25 2.37 -20.54 -11.13
N GLY A 26 1.58 -21.58 -11.39
CA GLY A 26 1.10 -21.92 -12.71
C GLY A 26 0.15 -20.85 -13.27
N GLU A 27 -0.24 -20.99 -14.55
CA GLU A 27 -1.06 -19.97 -15.22
C GLU A 27 -2.45 -19.85 -14.58
N GLU A 28 -3.10 -20.96 -14.27
CA GLU A 28 -4.42 -20.98 -13.60
C GLU A 28 -4.37 -20.39 -12.19
N GLU A 29 -3.35 -20.77 -11.41
CA GLU A 29 -3.16 -20.23 -10.05
C GLU A 29 -2.87 -18.74 -10.07
N ARG A 30 -2.12 -18.26 -11.06
CA ARG A 30 -1.86 -16.83 -11.25
C ARG A 30 -3.15 -16.08 -11.57
N ALA A 31 -4.01 -16.61 -12.43
CA ALA A 31 -5.31 -16.02 -12.73
C ALA A 31 -6.19 -15.94 -11.47
N SER A 32 -6.29 -17.05 -10.72
CA SER A 32 -7.02 -17.13 -9.45
C SER A 32 -6.47 -16.16 -8.41
N TYR A 33 -5.15 -16.06 -8.29
CA TYR A 33 -4.51 -15.09 -7.40
C TYR A 33 -4.86 -13.65 -7.77
N MET A 34 -4.84 -13.29 -9.07
CA MET A 34 -5.15 -11.93 -9.52
C MET A 34 -6.61 -11.54 -9.20
N GLU A 35 -7.53 -12.50 -9.29
CA GLU A 35 -8.93 -12.31 -8.89
C GLU A 35 -9.04 -12.14 -7.37
N ALA A 36 -8.50 -13.07 -6.59
CA ALA A 36 -8.52 -13.01 -5.13
C ALA A 36 -7.87 -11.73 -4.60
N ARG A 37 -6.75 -11.30 -5.18
CA ARG A 37 -6.06 -10.06 -4.84
C ARG A 37 -6.98 -8.85 -5.01
N ARG A 38 -7.69 -8.77 -6.13
CA ARG A 38 -8.64 -7.69 -6.40
C ARG A 38 -9.77 -7.68 -5.37
N ASP A 39 -10.36 -8.84 -5.10
CA ASP A 39 -11.51 -8.97 -4.20
C ASP A 39 -11.14 -8.62 -2.76
N VAL A 40 -10.04 -9.17 -2.24
CA VAL A 40 -9.54 -8.88 -0.89
C VAL A 40 -9.22 -7.39 -0.74
N CYS A 41 -8.48 -6.80 -1.69
CA CYS A 41 -8.16 -5.37 -1.65
C CYS A 41 -9.40 -4.49 -1.76
N GLN A 42 -10.40 -4.88 -2.55
CA GLN A 42 -11.65 -4.13 -2.69
C GLN A 42 -12.48 -4.15 -1.40
N VAL A 43 -12.62 -5.31 -0.76
CA VAL A 43 -13.34 -5.43 0.52
C VAL A 43 -12.68 -4.58 1.60
N LEU A 44 -11.35 -4.64 1.70
CA LEU A 44 -10.61 -3.82 2.67
C LEU A 44 -10.70 -2.33 2.37
N LEU A 45 -10.67 -1.92 1.10
CA LEU A 45 -10.89 -0.53 0.69
C LEU A 45 -12.29 -0.06 1.07
N MET A 46 -13.31 -0.88 0.90
CA MET A 46 -14.68 -0.55 1.34
C MET A 46 -14.72 -0.36 2.85
N GLY A 47 -14.09 -1.23 3.64
CA GLY A 47 -13.94 -1.07 5.08
C GLY A 47 -13.25 0.26 5.46
N GLN A 48 -12.17 0.61 4.77
CA GLN A 48 -11.50 1.91 4.98
C GLN A 48 -12.39 3.11 4.61
N ARG A 49 -13.25 2.97 3.60
CA ARG A 49 -14.19 4.04 3.20
C ARG A 49 -15.29 4.25 4.23
N LEU A 50 -15.78 3.18 4.85
CA LEU A 50 -16.77 3.26 5.93
C LEU A 50 -16.23 3.94 7.19
N ALA A 51 -14.92 3.87 7.42
CA ALA A 51 -14.23 4.49 8.56
C ALA A 51 -13.82 5.96 8.31
N ILE A 52 -14.13 6.53 7.13
CA ILE A 52 -13.83 7.93 6.80
C ILE A 52 -14.85 8.84 7.49
N GLU A 53 -14.35 9.92 8.13
CA GLU A 53 -15.20 10.95 8.72
C GLU A 53 -16.06 11.65 7.66
N PRO A 54 -17.30 12.07 8.00
CA PRO A 54 -18.16 12.82 7.10
C PRO A 54 -17.46 14.09 6.56
N GLY A 55 -17.49 14.28 5.24
CA GLY A 55 -16.87 15.42 4.56
C GLY A 55 -15.42 15.20 4.12
N ALA A 56 -14.77 14.10 4.48
CA ALA A 56 -13.46 13.79 3.96
C ALA A 56 -13.54 13.14 2.55
N SER A 57 -12.53 13.41 1.71
CA SER A 57 -12.46 12.87 0.35
C SER A 57 -12.40 11.34 0.35
N MET A 58 -13.23 10.70 -0.48
CA MET A 58 -13.25 9.25 -0.62
C MET A 58 -11.92 8.72 -1.19
N ARG A 59 -11.42 7.66 -0.58
CA ARG A 59 -10.20 6.98 -1.04
C ARG A 59 -10.44 6.22 -2.33
N GLY A 60 -9.55 6.42 -3.30
CA GLY A 60 -9.55 5.68 -4.57
C GLY A 60 -8.80 4.36 -4.52
N ALA A 61 -7.89 4.16 -3.56
CA ALA A 61 -7.06 2.97 -3.42
C ALA A 61 -6.85 2.58 -1.96
N LEU A 62 -6.69 1.28 -1.72
CA LEU A 62 -6.37 0.72 -0.40
C LEU A 62 -5.03 1.28 0.08
N ARG A 63 -5.00 1.76 1.32
CA ARG A 63 -3.79 2.23 2.00
C ARG A 63 -3.38 1.27 3.10
N VAL A 64 -2.09 1.02 3.15
CA VAL A 64 -1.48 0.21 4.21
C VAL A 64 -0.40 1.02 4.93
N ALA A 65 -0.33 0.86 6.25
CA ALA A 65 0.73 1.47 7.05
C ALA A 65 2.05 0.73 6.81
N ARG A 66 3.04 1.42 6.26
CA ARG A 66 4.37 0.85 6.02
C ARG A 66 5.43 1.95 6.00
N ALA A 67 6.49 1.73 6.76
CA ALA A 67 7.64 2.63 6.81
C ALA A 67 8.65 2.25 5.72
N PHE A 68 8.86 3.14 4.76
CA PHE A 68 9.90 3.06 3.73
C PHE A 68 10.67 4.36 3.70
N GLN A 69 11.92 4.31 3.29
CA GLN A 69 12.68 5.51 2.97
C GLN A 69 12.18 6.10 1.67
N VAL A 70 11.87 7.38 1.68
CA VAL A 70 11.54 8.16 0.49
C VAL A 70 12.37 9.43 0.45
N GLU A 71 12.84 9.79 -0.73
CA GLU A 71 13.57 11.02 -1.01
C GLU A 71 12.77 11.84 -2.00
N PHE A 72 12.56 13.11 -1.70
CA PHE A 72 11.85 14.05 -2.55
C PHE A 72 12.83 15.08 -3.12
N GLY A 73 12.83 15.26 -4.43
CA GLY A 73 13.63 16.27 -5.12
C GLY A 73 12.89 17.60 -5.17
N LEU A 74 13.38 18.57 -4.42
CA LEU A 74 12.90 19.95 -4.39
C LEU A 74 13.85 20.85 -5.18
N PRO A 75 13.44 22.05 -5.62
CA PRO A 75 14.34 23.02 -6.26
C PRO A 75 15.53 23.42 -5.39
N THR A 76 15.37 23.32 -4.07
CA THR A 76 16.41 23.66 -3.07
C THR A 76 17.32 22.49 -2.70
N GLY A 77 17.10 21.29 -3.27
CA GLY A 77 17.83 20.08 -2.95
C GLY A 77 16.89 18.90 -2.67
N SER A 78 17.43 17.78 -2.19
CA SER A 78 16.62 16.62 -1.83
C SER A 78 16.37 16.55 -0.33
N VAL A 79 15.17 16.07 0.03
CA VAL A 79 14.75 15.86 1.41
C VAL A 79 14.38 14.41 1.60
N SER A 80 14.97 13.77 2.61
CA SER A 80 14.64 12.40 3.01
C SER A 80 13.50 12.37 4.03
N ALA A 81 12.60 11.42 3.89
CA ALA A 81 11.49 11.19 4.79
C ALA A 81 11.21 9.69 4.96
N ILE A 82 10.31 9.37 5.88
CA ILE A 82 9.82 8.00 6.08
C ILE A 82 8.33 7.98 5.77
N THR A 83 7.88 7.00 4.98
CA THR A 83 6.45 6.84 4.70
C THR A 83 5.70 6.43 5.95
N HIS A 84 4.50 6.99 6.11
CA HIS A 84 3.54 6.59 7.13
C HIS A 84 2.55 5.56 6.58
N ASP A 85 2.05 5.80 5.38
CA ASP A 85 1.20 4.88 4.62
C ASP A 85 1.51 4.93 3.12
N ILE A 86 1.13 3.88 2.41
CA ILE A 86 1.28 3.76 0.96
C ILE A 86 0.07 3.09 0.32
N SER A 87 -0.22 3.47 -0.92
CA SER A 87 -1.22 2.87 -1.81
C SER A 87 -0.72 2.90 -3.25
N THR A 88 -1.45 2.29 -4.18
CA THR A 88 -1.13 2.36 -5.63
C THR A 88 -1.32 3.75 -6.24
N SER A 89 -2.00 4.68 -5.55
CA SER A 89 -2.26 6.05 -6.02
C SER A 89 -1.37 7.11 -5.36
N GLY A 90 -0.66 6.79 -4.27
CA GLY A 90 0.14 7.76 -3.54
C GLY A 90 0.62 7.22 -2.21
N LEU A 91 1.29 8.08 -1.47
CA LEU A 91 1.79 7.79 -0.13
C LEU A 91 1.62 9.01 0.79
N SER A 92 1.74 8.80 2.09
CA SER A 92 2.03 9.88 3.03
C SER A 92 3.38 9.65 3.71
N ALA A 93 4.08 10.74 4.02
CA ALA A 93 5.40 10.70 4.65
C ALA A 93 5.49 11.74 5.78
N LEU A 94 6.27 11.41 6.80
CA LEU A 94 6.58 12.30 7.91
C LEU A 94 7.88 13.03 7.62
N MET A 95 7.86 14.36 7.76
CA MET A 95 9.00 15.23 7.49
C MET A 95 8.97 16.50 8.37
N ALA A 96 10.08 17.20 8.45
CA ALA A 96 10.17 18.43 9.25
C ALA A 96 9.44 19.60 8.57
N GLU A 97 9.56 19.72 7.26
CA GLU A 97 8.98 20.79 6.46
C GLU A 97 8.37 20.18 5.18
N SER A 98 7.32 20.78 4.66
CA SER A 98 6.64 20.34 3.43
C SER A 98 6.54 21.50 2.45
N PRO A 99 6.78 21.25 1.15
CA PRO A 99 6.42 22.21 0.12
C PRO A 99 4.90 22.41 0.06
N PRO A 100 4.41 23.52 -0.49
CA PRO A 100 2.99 23.82 -0.59
C PRO A 100 2.19 22.73 -1.33
N THR A 101 0.92 22.60 -1.01
CA THR A 101 -0.03 21.75 -1.78
C THR A 101 -0.03 22.19 -3.26
N GLY A 102 -0.08 21.23 -4.16
CA GLY A 102 0.03 21.43 -5.61
C GLY A 102 1.45 21.34 -6.15
N THR A 103 2.47 21.37 -5.29
CA THR A 103 3.87 21.24 -5.73
C THR A 103 4.09 19.86 -6.36
N VAL A 104 4.62 19.86 -7.58
CA VAL A 104 5.04 18.64 -8.30
C VAL A 104 6.54 18.46 -8.14
N MET A 105 6.96 17.27 -7.80
CA MET A 105 8.37 16.94 -7.52
C MET A 105 8.70 15.51 -7.90
N TRP A 106 9.99 15.23 -8.03
CA TRP A 106 10.49 13.86 -8.15
C TRP A 106 10.52 13.18 -6.79
N MET A 107 10.25 11.90 -6.79
CA MET A 107 10.43 11.05 -5.61
C MET A 107 11.30 9.83 -5.96
N ARG A 108 12.02 9.34 -4.96
CA ARG A 108 12.77 8.09 -4.99
C ARG A 108 12.37 7.28 -3.76
N LEU A 109 11.53 6.28 -3.97
CA LEU A 109 11.00 5.41 -2.92
C LEU A 109 11.79 4.10 -2.89
N LYS A 110 12.35 3.77 -1.73
CA LYS A 110 13.07 2.50 -1.51
C LYS A 110 12.11 1.52 -0.83
N ILE A 111 11.61 0.55 -1.58
CA ILE A 111 10.84 -0.57 -1.05
C ILE A 111 11.76 -1.78 -0.81
N GLY A 112 11.34 -2.74 0.01
CA GLY A 112 12.18 -3.86 0.40
C GLY A 112 12.87 -4.59 -0.75
N GLY A 113 13.91 -5.39 -0.46
CA GLY A 113 14.64 -6.17 -1.47
C GLY A 113 15.54 -5.36 -2.41
N GLY A 114 15.92 -4.13 -2.04
CA GLY A 114 16.77 -3.27 -2.89
C GLY A 114 16.03 -2.61 -4.05
N VAL A 115 14.72 -2.78 -4.15
CA VAL A 115 13.90 -2.16 -5.21
C VAL A 115 13.74 -0.68 -4.96
N VAL A 116 14.02 0.13 -5.98
CA VAL A 116 13.86 1.58 -5.97
C VAL A 116 12.85 1.98 -7.04
N ILE A 117 11.84 2.74 -6.65
CA ILE A 117 10.86 3.34 -7.55
C ILE A 117 11.18 4.82 -7.67
N VAL A 118 11.37 5.29 -8.89
CA VAL A 118 11.57 6.71 -9.21
C VAL A 118 10.37 7.18 -10.03
N GLY A 119 9.81 8.32 -9.67
CA GLY A 119 8.64 8.86 -10.34
C GLY A 119 8.35 10.28 -9.93
N ARG A 120 7.30 10.86 -10.53
CA ARG A 120 6.78 12.16 -10.14
C ARG A 120 5.62 12.00 -9.18
N CYS A 121 5.49 12.97 -8.29
CA CYS A 121 4.34 13.05 -7.38
C CYS A 121 3.96 14.51 -7.14
N GLN A 122 2.71 14.71 -6.76
CA GLN A 122 2.17 16.01 -6.41
C GLN A 122 1.73 16.04 -4.95
N VAL A 123 2.07 17.10 -4.22
CA VAL A 123 1.57 17.31 -2.86
C VAL A 123 0.07 17.59 -2.89
N VAL A 124 -0.72 16.73 -2.26
CA VAL A 124 -2.19 16.83 -2.25
C VAL A 124 -2.76 17.16 -0.89
N LYS A 125 -1.98 16.94 0.17
CA LYS A 125 -2.44 17.20 1.54
C LYS A 125 -1.27 17.44 2.48
N ILE A 126 -1.46 18.38 3.41
CA ILE A 126 -0.49 18.68 4.47
C ILE A 126 -1.26 18.66 5.80
N LEU A 127 -0.79 17.84 6.73
CA LEU A 127 -1.38 17.73 8.08
C LEU A 127 -0.29 18.01 9.11
N PRO A 128 -0.43 19.08 9.89
CA PRO A 128 0.45 19.32 11.03
C PRO A 128 0.36 18.18 12.05
N LYS A 129 1.49 17.76 12.58
CA LYS A 129 1.63 16.80 13.69
C LYS A 129 2.53 17.43 14.75
N GLN A 130 2.53 16.89 15.97
CA GLN A 130 3.44 17.36 17.01
C GLN A 130 4.89 17.19 16.55
N GLY A 131 5.61 18.30 16.32
CA GLY A 131 7.02 18.32 15.93
C GLY A 131 7.33 17.84 14.50
N SER A 132 6.32 17.62 13.66
CA SER A 132 6.50 17.16 12.28
C SER A 132 5.30 17.52 11.41
N ILE A 133 5.41 17.21 10.13
CA ILE A 133 4.35 17.37 9.14
C ILE A 133 4.13 16.02 8.47
N GLN A 134 2.88 15.61 8.36
CA GLN A 134 2.49 14.50 7.49
C GLN A 134 2.08 15.06 6.13
N MET A 135 2.94 14.85 5.13
CA MET A 135 2.71 15.25 3.75
C MET A 135 2.12 14.07 2.98
N GLY A 136 0.96 14.27 2.37
CA GLY A 136 0.34 13.33 1.44
C GLY A 136 0.65 13.72 0.01
N VAL A 137 1.10 12.76 -0.79
CA VAL A 137 1.38 12.93 -2.22
C VAL A 137 0.60 11.95 -3.08
N ALA A 138 0.16 12.39 -4.25
CA ALA A 138 -0.37 11.54 -5.31
C ALA A 138 0.72 11.25 -6.33
N PHE A 139 0.80 10.01 -6.80
CA PHE A 139 1.73 9.65 -7.88
C PHE A 139 1.24 10.18 -9.22
N GLU A 140 2.17 10.69 -10.03
CA GLU A 140 1.89 11.14 -11.39
C GLU A 140 2.54 10.21 -12.41
N GLY A 141 1.73 9.53 -13.22
CA GLY A 141 2.20 8.78 -14.38
C GLY A 141 3.21 7.66 -14.07
N LEU A 142 3.11 6.99 -12.92
CA LEU A 142 3.97 5.85 -12.63
C LEU A 142 3.84 4.77 -13.71
N PRO A 143 4.95 4.20 -14.19
CA PRO A 143 4.96 3.05 -15.08
C PRO A 143 4.19 1.85 -14.47
N ILE A 144 3.68 0.99 -15.33
CA ILE A 144 2.88 -0.19 -14.90
C ILE A 144 3.68 -1.08 -13.96
N ASP A 145 4.95 -1.36 -14.29
CA ASP A 145 5.84 -2.19 -13.45
C ASP A 145 6.10 -1.58 -12.06
N ALA A 146 6.18 -0.26 -11.97
CA ALA A 146 6.32 0.43 -10.68
C ALA A 146 5.04 0.32 -9.85
N ARG A 147 3.86 0.42 -10.49
CA ARG A 147 2.56 0.22 -9.82
C ARG A 147 2.41 -1.20 -9.32
N GLU A 148 2.77 -2.20 -10.13
CA GLU A 148 2.73 -3.62 -9.74
C GLU A 148 3.62 -3.90 -8.53
N LYS A 149 4.81 -3.31 -8.47
CA LYS A 149 5.70 -3.40 -7.31
C LYS A 149 5.07 -2.81 -6.05
N ILE A 150 4.43 -1.64 -6.15
CA ILE A 150 3.71 -1.03 -5.03
C ILE A 150 2.51 -1.91 -4.63
N GLU A 151 1.76 -2.43 -5.58
CA GLU A 151 0.63 -3.31 -5.31
C GLU A 151 1.06 -4.60 -4.60
N THR A 152 2.20 -5.17 -5.00
CA THR A 152 2.81 -6.31 -4.30
C THR A 152 3.13 -5.96 -2.84
N VAL A 153 3.69 -4.79 -2.59
CA VAL A 153 3.96 -4.30 -1.22
C VAL A 153 2.67 -4.13 -0.41
N VAL A 154 1.62 -3.58 -1.02
CA VAL A 154 0.30 -3.46 -0.36
C VAL A 154 -0.22 -4.85 0.01
N CYS A 155 -0.15 -5.80 -0.91
CA CYS A 155 -0.58 -7.18 -0.67
C CYS A 155 0.30 -7.92 0.36
N ASP A 156 1.59 -7.63 0.45
CA ASP A 156 2.47 -8.16 1.51
C ASP A 156 1.96 -7.78 2.90
N VAL A 157 1.57 -6.52 3.08
CA VAL A 157 1.02 -6.06 4.38
C VAL A 157 -0.31 -6.74 4.65
N VAL A 158 -1.21 -6.77 3.67
CA VAL A 158 -2.52 -7.41 3.78
C VAL A 158 -2.38 -8.89 4.14
N ALA A 159 -1.55 -9.65 3.43
CA ALA A 159 -1.33 -11.06 3.71
C ALA A 159 -0.73 -11.29 5.11
N SER A 160 0.16 -10.40 5.53
CA SER A 160 0.74 -10.46 6.89
C SER A 160 -0.32 -10.25 7.98
N GLU A 161 -1.22 -9.28 7.81
CA GLU A 161 -2.32 -9.00 8.74
C GLU A 161 -3.35 -10.12 8.77
N ILE A 162 -3.71 -10.69 7.60
CA ILE A 162 -4.58 -11.87 7.50
C ILE A 162 -3.99 -13.03 8.30
N ARG A 163 -2.72 -13.38 8.07
CA ARG A 163 -2.06 -14.47 8.80
C ARG A 163 -2.02 -14.24 10.30
N ALA A 164 -1.76 -13.01 10.74
CA ALA A 164 -1.76 -12.68 12.16
C ALA A 164 -3.15 -12.90 12.78
N THR A 165 -4.21 -12.46 12.09
CA THR A 165 -5.61 -12.63 12.53
C THR A 165 -6.04 -14.10 12.58
N LEU A 166 -5.68 -14.90 11.57
CA LEU A 166 -5.99 -16.33 11.52
C LEU A 166 -5.30 -17.09 12.67
N ARG A 167 -4.02 -16.81 12.94
CA ARG A 167 -3.30 -17.41 14.07
C ARG A 167 -3.94 -17.10 15.42
N GLN A 168 -4.38 -15.84 15.63
CA GLN A 168 -5.06 -15.45 16.86
C GLN A 168 -6.38 -16.22 17.06
N ARG A 169 -7.15 -16.43 15.99
CA ARG A 169 -8.42 -17.21 16.06
C ARG A 169 -8.16 -18.66 16.45
N HIS A 170 -7.14 -19.31 15.87
CA HIS A 170 -6.79 -20.67 16.22
C HIS A 170 -6.32 -20.81 17.68
N ALA A 171 -5.59 -19.82 18.21
CA ALA A 171 -5.12 -19.81 19.59
C ALA A 171 -6.24 -19.62 20.64
N VAL A 172 -7.39 -19.04 20.26
CA VAL A 172 -8.54 -18.83 21.16
C VAL A 172 -9.52 -20.01 21.10
N ALA A 173 -9.49 -20.81 20.03
CA ALA A 173 -10.40 -21.93 19.81
C ALA A 173 -9.88 -23.28 20.35
N GLY A 174 -8.62 -23.35 20.83
CA GLY A 174 -7.99 -24.52 21.46
C GLY A 174 -7.70 -24.27 22.95
#